data_c3704a9cc0bf9ce588f8375d44cdf5e7
#
_entry.id   c3704a9cc0bf9ce588f8375d44cdf5e7
#
_cell.length_a   1.000
_cell.length_b   1.000
_cell.length_c   1.000
_cell.angle_alpha   90.00
_cell.angle_beta   90.00
_cell.angle_gamma   90.00
#
_symmetry.space_group_name_H-M   'P 1'
#
loop_
_entity.id
_entity.type
_entity.pdbx_description
1 polymer ?
#
loop_
_entity_poly.entity_id
_entity_poly.type
_entity_poly.pdbx_seq_one_letter_code
_entity_poly.pdbx_strand_id
1 'polypeptide(L)'
;MARGLFNNSNIIKVLIGVVHLPPLPGSPGWGGDMAWVLNRAQEEASVLEQGGANGIIVENFSDVPFRIGQVEPDTVAAMTLAVERVKQGTDLPVGVNMLRNDAKS
;
A
#
# COMPACT_ATOMS: atom_id res chain seq x y z
N MET A 1 11.15 -9.04 -27.83
CA MET A 1 10.36 -8.95 -27.67
C MET A 1 9.96 -8.94 -27.53
N ALA A 2 9.97 -9.33 -27.49
CA ALA A 2 9.17 -9.34 -27.42
C ALA A 2 8.84 -9.51 -27.46
N ARG A 3 8.75 -9.98 -27.58
CA ARG A 3 8.05 -10.18 -27.67
C ARG A 3 7.84 -10.37 -27.33
N GLY A 4 8.00 -10.72 -27.22
CA GLY A 4 7.30 -10.85 -26.90
C GLY A 4 7.33 -11.18 -26.39
N LEU A 5 7.28 -11.37 -26.10
CA LEU A 5 6.77 -11.37 -25.52
C LEU A 5 6.41 -11.44 -25.32
N PHE A 6 6.35 -11.86 -25.52
CA PHE A 6 5.66 -11.84 -25.28
C PHE A 6 5.34 -12.16 -25.99
N ASN A 7 5.46 -12.70 -26.52
CA ASN A 7 4.92 -12.75 -27.14
C ASN A 7 4.61 -12.69 -27.57
N ASN A 8 4.88 -13.51 -27.81
CA ASN A 8 4.32 -13.32 -28.06
C ASN A 8 4.16 -12.89 -27.93
N SER A 9 4.50 -13.16 -28.17
CA SER A 9 4.17 -12.47 -27.89
C SER A 9 3.95 -11.46 -27.42
N ASN A 10 3.71 -10.84 -27.34
CA ASN A 10 3.00 -9.61 -27.00
C ASN A 10 2.33 -9.67 -25.63
N ILE A 11 2.93 -10.30 -24.72
CA ILE A 11 2.44 -10.37 -23.35
C ILE A 11 3.03 -9.19 -22.59
N ILE A 12 2.16 -8.33 -22.07
CA ILE A 12 2.59 -7.22 -21.24
C ILE A 12 2.54 -7.69 -19.80
N LYS A 13 3.67 -7.65 -19.16
CA LYS A 13 3.76 -7.98 -17.74
C LYS A 13 3.67 -6.71 -16.93
N VAL A 14 2.69 -6.65 -16.04
CA VAL A 14 2.53 -5.53 -15.13
C VAL A 14 2.90 -6.00 -13.74
N LEU A 15 3.83 -5.30 -13.12
CA LEU A 15 4.32 -5.64 -11.79
C LEU A 15 3.79 -4.62 -10.80
N ILE A 16 2.97 -5.07 -9.87
CA ILE A 16 2.39 -4.21 -8.85
C ILE A 16 3.10 -4.47 -7.54
N GLY A 17 3.68 -3.43 -6.96
CA GLY A 17 4.30 -3.52 -5.65
C GLY A 17 3.30 -3.17 -4.57
N VAL A 18 3.43 -3.79 -3.41
CA VAL A 18 2.52 -3.53 -2.29
C VAL A 18 3.33 -2.97 -1.13
N VAL A 19 2.91 -1.81 -0.64
CA VAL A 19 3.46 -1.23 0.57
C VAL A 19 2.57 -1.65 1.73
N HIS A 20 3.12 -2.48 2.62
CA HIS A 20 2.43 -2.91 3.82
C HIS A 20 2.76 -1.95 4.94
N LEU A 21 1.76 -1.19 5.38
CA LEU A 21 1.98 -0.18 6.42
C LEU A 21 2.16 -0.84 7.78
N PRO A 22 2.97 -0.21 8.65
CA PRO A 22 2.97 -0.58 10.07
C PRO A 22 1.59 -0.34 10.67
N PRO A 23 1.33 -0.86 11.88
CA PRO A 23 0.04 -0.63 12.52
C PRO A 23 -0.29 0.86 12.62
N LEU A 24 -1.54 1.19 12.32
CA LEU A 24 -2.02 2.56 12.21
C LEU A 24 -2.86 2.95 13.44
N PRO A 25 -3.13 4.26 13.62
CA PRO A 25 -4.04 4.70 14.68
C PRO A 25 -5.36 3.95 14.59
N GLY A 26 -5.88 3.52 15.73
CA GLY A 26 -7.06 2.69 15.79
C GLY A 26 -6.77 1.20 15.88
N SER A 27 -5.54 0.80 15.64
CA SER A 27 -5.11 -0.58 15.75
C SER A 27 -4.44 -0.81 17.11
N PRO A 28 -4.64 -1.98 17.74
CA PRO A 28 -3.97 -2.27 19.02
C PRO A 28 -2.45 -2.22 18.92
N GLY A 29 -1.89 -2.42 17.74
CA GLY A 29 -0.44 -2.38 17.57
C GLY A 29 0.14 -1.02 17.26
N TRP A 30 -0.69 0.03 17.29
CA TRP A 30 -0.27 1.39 16.95
C TRP A 30 0.88 1.87 17.85
N GLY A 31 1.98 2.27 17.20
CA GLY A 31 3.19 2.68 17.92
C GLY A 31 3.27 4.14 18.31
N GLY A 32 2.31 4.94 17.91
CA GLY A 32 2.24 6.33 18.34
C GLY A 32 3.05 7.33 17.51
N ASP A 33 3.66 6.89 16.40
CA ASP A 33 4.52 7.78 15.61
C ASP A 33 4.10 7.76 14.15
N MET A 34 3.25 8.71 13.76
CA MET A 34 2.75 8.77 12.40
C MET A 34 3.84 9.19 11.41
N ALA A 35 4.78 10.02 11.85
CA ALA A 35 5.88 10.44 10.96
C ALA A 35 6.72 9.23 10.56
N TRP A 36 6.93 8.31 11.48
CA TRP A 36 7.67 7.08 11.18
C TRP A 36 6.93 6.23 10.16
N VAL A 37 5.61 6.11 10.33
CA VAL A 37 4.78 5.36 9.40
C VAL A 37 4.86 5.96 8.00
N LEU A 38 4.75 7.27 7.89
CA LEU A 38 4.78 7.95 6.60
C LEU A 38 6.14 7.81 5.93
N ASN A 39 7.22 7.96 6.69
CA ASN A 39 8.56 7.82 6.15
C ASN A 39 8.80 6.39 5.67
N ARG A 40 8.32 5.42 6.43
CA ARG A 40 8.48 4.03 6.07
C ARG A 40 7.73 3.71 4.77
N ALA A 41 6.51 4.23 4.65
CA ALA A 41 5.72 4.02 3.44
C ALA A 41 6.43 4.58 2.22
N GLN A 42 7.00 5.77 2.35
CA GLN A 42 7.70 6.40 1.24
C GLN A 42 8.96 5.64 0.86
N GLU A 43 9.70 5.14 1.85
CA GLU A 43 10.89 4.35 1.59
C GLU A 43 10.57 3.06 0.85
N GLU A 44 9.52 2.36 1.30
CA GLU A 44 9.14 1.11 0.65
C GLU A 44 8.69 1.34 -0.77
N ALA A 45 7.94 2.40 -1.00
CA ALA A 45 7.49 2.74 -2.35
C ALA A 45 8.68 3.03 -3.26
N SER A 46 9.67 3.74 -2.74
CA SER A 46 10.87 4.04 -3.52
C SER A 46 11.63 2.77 -3.90
N VAL A 47 11.75 1.84 -2.97
CA VAL A 47 12.41 0.56 -3.24
C VAL A 47 11.65 -0.22 -4.32
N LEU A 48 10.33 -0.23 -4.24
CA LEU A 48 9.52 -0.93 -5.23
C LEU A 48 9.67 -0.32 -6.62
N GLU A 49 9.68 1.01 -6.69
CA GLU A 49 9.86 1.69 -7.96
C GLU A 49 11.23 1.38 -8.55
N GLN A 50 12.27 1.43 -7.74
CA GLN A 50 13.61 1.12 -8.18
C GLN A 50 13.73 -0.32 -8.63
N GLY A 51 12.94 -1.20 -8.04
CA GLY A 51 12.92 -2.61 -8.40
C GLY A 51 12.11 -2.94 -9.64
N GLY A 52 11.50 -1.94 -10.26
CA GLY A 52 10.80 -2.15 -11.52
C GLY A 52 9.29 -2.24 -11.44
N ALA A 53 8.68 -1.88 -10.30
CA ALA A 53 7.23 -1.90 -10.20
C ALA A 53 6.61 -0.90 -11.16
N ASN A 54 5.45 -1.23 -11.69
CA ASN A 54 4.69 -0.38 -12.60
C ASN A 54 3.58 0.37 -11.88
N GLY A 55 3.24 -0.06 -10.68
CA GLY A 55 2.25 0.61 -9.85
C GLY A 55 2.43 0.17 -8.42
N ILE A 56 1.80 0.89 -7.50
CA ILE A 56 1.96 0.66 -6.08
C ILE A 56 0.59 0.61 -5.44
N ILE A 57 0.40 -0.35 -4.54
CA ILE A 57 -0.80 -0.41 -3.70
C ILE A 57 -0.35 -0.23 -2.26
N VAL A 58 -1.00 0.68 -1.56
CA VAL A 58 -0.75 0.92 -0.13
C VAL A 58 -1.83 0.17 0.65
N GLU A 59 -1.40 -0.63 1.61
CA GLU A 59 -2.30 -1.55 2.28
C GLU A 59 -2.01 -1.57 3.78
N ASN A 60 -3.06 -1.66 4.59
CA ASN A 60 -2.93 -1.65 6.05
C ASN A 60 -2.85 -3.06 6.64
N PHE A 61 -2.10 -3.93 5.99
CA PHE A 61 -2.04 -5.34 6.35
C PHE A 61 -1.58 -5.60 7.79
N SER A 62 -0.79 -4.70 8.34
CA SER A 62 -0.24 -4.88 9.70
C SER A 62 -1.20 -4.46 10.81
N ASP A 63 -2.42 -4.04 10.48
CA ASP A 63 -3.42 -3.68 11.47
C ASP A 63 -4.14 -4.92 11.96
N VAL A 64 -3.57 -5.56 12.97
CA VAL A 64 -4.15 -6.79 13.53
C VAL A 64 -4.41 -6.60 15.01
N PRO A 65 -5.50 -7.16 15.54
CA PRO A 65 -6.57 -7.83 14.81
C PRO A 65 -7.40 -6.82 14.03
N PHE A 66 -7.90 -7.25 12.87
CA PHE A 66 -8.75 -6.38 12.08
C PHE A 66 -10.10 -6.23 12.77
N ARG A 67 -10.70 -5.07 12.61
CA ARG A 67 -12.02 -4.84 13.16
C ARG A 67 -13.07 -5.43 12.25
N ILE A 68 -14.09 -6.01 12.87
CA ILE A 68 -15.19 -6.60 12.13
C ILE A 68 -16.16 -5.47 11.76
N GLY A 69 -16.50 -5.42 10.49
CA GLY A 69 -17.53 -4.52 9.99
C GLY A 69 -17.01 -3.25 9.37
N GLN A 70 -16.29 -2.42 10.10
CA GLN A 70 -15.84 -1.16 9.55
C GLN A 70 -14.51 -0.74 10.14
N VAL A 71 -13.82 0.10 9.37
CA VAL A 71 -12.52 0.64 9.76
C VAL A 71 -12.75 1.90 10.58
N GLU A 72 -11.95 2.09 11.62
CA GLU A 72 -12.01 3.28 12.45
C GLU A 72 -11.71 4.53 11.61
N PRO A 73 -12.38 5.65 11.89
CA PRO A 73 -12.07 6.90 11.20
C PRO A 73 -10.61 7.30 11.29
N ASP A 74 -9.96 7.05 12.43
CA ASP A 74 -8.54 7.37 12.58
C ASP A 74 -7.69 6.59 11.61
N THR A 75 -8.05 5.34 11.35
CA THR A 75 -7.34 4.50 10.41
C THR A 75 -7.53 5.02 8.99
N VAL A 76 -8.73 5.43 8.65
CA VAL A 76 -9.01 5.99 7.33
C VAL A 76 -8.18 7.25 7.09
N ALA A 77 -8.14 8.15 8.08
CA ALA A 77 -7.36 9.38 7.96
C ALA A 77 -5.88 9.05 7.79
N ALA A 78 -5.36 8.10 8.56
CA ALA A 78 -3.96 7.71 8.49
C ALA A 78 -3.63 7.10 7.13
N MET A 79 -4.51 6.26 6.59
CA MET A 79 -4.33 5.69 5.25
C MET A 79 -4.26 6.78 4.20
N THR A 80 -5.13 7.79 4.31
CA THR A 80 -5.13 8.90 3.38
C THR A 80 -3.78 9.63 3.38
N LEU A 81 -3.24 9.88 4.57
CA LEU A 81 -1.94 10.53 4.69
C LEU A 81 -0.84 9.68 4.09
N ALA A 82 -0.88 8.37 4.32
CA ALA A 82 0.13 7.47 3.79
C ALA A 82 0.08 7.43 2.26
N VAL A 83 -1.10 7.34 1.69
CA VAL A 83 -1.26 7.34 0.23
C VAL A 83 -0.73 8.63 -0.36
N GLU A 84 -1.06 9.77 0.25
CA GLU A 84 -0.56 11.06 -0.23
C GLU A 84 0.96 11.13 -0.17
N ARG A 85 1.55 10.65 0.91
CA ARG A 85 3.01 10.66 1.05
C ARG A 85 3.66 9.81 -0.05
N VAL A 86 3.10 8.64 -0.31
CA VAL A 86 3.62 7.77 -1.36
C VAL A 86 3.50 8.45 -2.72
N LYS A 87 2.34 9.06 -3.00
CA LYS A 87 2.12 9.73 -4.28
C LYS A 87 3.08 10.90 -4.50
N GLN A 88 3.47 11.57 -3.44
CA GLN A 88 4.42 12.68 -3.55
C GLN A 88 5.82 12.20 -3.95
N GLY A 89 6.15 10.95 -3.67
CA GLY A 89 7.48 10.42 -3.93
C GLY A 89 7.60 9.56 -5.17
N THR A 90 6.53 9.40 -5.94
CA THR A 90 6.58 8.53 -7.12
C THR A 90 5.65 9.06 -8.21
N ASP A 91 6.02 8.78 -9.46
CA ASP A 91 5.16 9.07 -10.61
C ASP A 91 4.31 7.86 -10.99
N LEU A 92 4.47 6.75 -10.31
CA LEU A 92 3.70 5.56 -10.59
C LEU A 92 2.25 5.70 -10.13
N PRO A 93 1.33 4.99 -10.76
CA PRO A 93 -0.04 4.93 -10.24
C PRO A 93 -0.04 4.34 -8.83
N VAL A 94 -0.82 4.94 -7.94
CA VAL A 94 -0.92 4.50 -6.55
C VAL A 94 -2.36 4.20 -6.23
N GLY A 95 -2.62 2.99 -5.77
CA GLY A 95 -3.92 2.56 -5.31
C GLY A 95 -3.89 2.29 -3.82
N VAL A 96 -5.05 2.03 -3.26
CA VAL A 96 -5.18 1.75 -1.84
C VAL A 96 -6.02 0.50 -1.64
N ASN A 97 -5.62 -0.33 -0.68
CA ASN A 97 -6.40 -1.46 -0.27
C ASN A 97 -6.55 -1.40 1.25
N MET A 98 -7.72 -1.04 1.71
CA MET A 98 -7.97 -0.91 3.13
C MET A 98 -8.61 -2.19 3.62
N LEU A 99 -7.80 -2.99 4.30
CA LEU A 99 -8.27 -4.25 4.84
C LEU A 99 -9.05 -4.00 6.11
N ARG A 100 -10.16 -4.69 6.22
CA ARG A 100 -10.95 -4.69 7.44
C ARG A 100 -11.48 -6.08 7.63
N ASN A 101 -11.64 -6.45 8.87
CA ASN A 101 -12.13 -7.78 9.17
C ASN A 101 -13.65 -7.78 9.07
N ASP A 102 -14.13 -7.78 7.86
CA ASP A 102 -15.54 -7.82 7.58
C ASP A 102 -15.93 -9.27 7.34
N ALA A 103 -16.50 -9.88 8.34
CA ALA A 103 -16.79 -11.30 8.31
C ALA A 103 -17.76 -11.67 7.20
N LYS A 104 -18.40 -10.72 6.61
CA LYS A 104 -19.30 -10.97 5.50
C LYS A 104 -18.60 -11.00 4.17
N SER A 105 -17.41 -10.53 4.14
CA SER A 105 -16.66 -10.49 2.89
C SER A 105 -15.98 -11.81 2.59
#